data_14ab0b51058a8f2e2beb180fb0ff5072
#
_entry.id   14ab0b51058a8f2e2beb180fb0ff5072
#
_cell.length_a   1.000
_cell.length_b   1.000
_cell.length_c   1.000
_cell.angle_alpha   90.00
_cell.angle_beta   90.00
_cell.angle_gamma   90.00
#
_symmetry.space_group_name_H-M   'P 1'
#
loop_
_entity.id
_entity.type
_entity.pdbx_description
1 polymer ?
#
loop_
_entity_poly.entity_id
_entity_poly.type
_entity_poly.pdbx_seq_one_letter_code
_entity_poly.pdbx_strand_id
1 'polypeptide(L)'
;MNGEPFLLEPYQVRFLNDRSVFRLVNKSRQIGFSTIIGGETVQKAAVRPSYKANIISINQKEAADKIEIAGNLYHSIPDDFSESDPPLKPVLWTNANDEISFHRPPHTSSIISQPASAAVRGGRKDIYFDEFAHIRDAVKLYRAAMPAITRGDSRLTIISTPLGQSGLFYDIASNVEAYPEYSRHAVPWWECSAMVVPEKYDEALALASQVEGSEERVLAYGTDKLHVIYNGFGGDLIGFQTEYEATFADEATAYFTWDLIVNCTDSELPVLREWNPNYESTGFISIGVDLAKERDQTVFTVIEHNDDGGAKVLFTRDTQDEYHEQFAYLKTLITATRANRVTIDQTGVGQTFTEDAKRLLPGVNVEGVVFTNAKKEKWATTFKGDMQTGRVSWPNIPNLRRQIHGIKRTKTEANFYRFAGPADDYFWSLMLGLYGEGRVPARMSFLGEQ
;
A
#
# COMPACT_ATOMS: atom_id res chain seq x y z
N MET A 1 11.32 12.48 21.61
CA MET A 1 10.23 12.76 22.55
C MET A 1 10.79 13.78 23.53
N ASN A 2 10.16 14.95 23.62
CA ASN A 2 10.74 16.14 24.30
C ASN A 2 10.54 16.15 25.83
N GLY A 3 10.53 14.98 26.49
CA GLY A 3 10.32 14.89 27.95
C GLY A 3 8.87 15.09 28.44
N GLU A 4 7.94 15.34 27.54
CA GLU A 4 6.52 15.43 27.84
C GLU A 4 5.92 14.01 27.99
N PRO A 5 5.04 13.78 28.98
CA PRO A 5 4.39 12.47 29.12
C PRO A 5 3.52 12.16 27.91
N PHE A 6 3.65 10.94 27.39
CA PHE A 6 2.80 10.46 26.29
C PHE A 6 1.40 10.15 26.85
N LEU A 7 0.43 11.00 26.52
CA LEU A 7 -0.96 10.78 26.89
C LEU A 7 -1.66 9.89 25.86
N LEU A 8 -2.28 8.82 26.34
CA LEU A 8 -3.03 7.91 25.47
C LEU A 8 -4.37 8.50 25.07
N GLU A 9 -4.69 8.41 23.80
CA GLU A 9 -6.01 8.75 23.26
C GLU A 9 -7.09 7.73 23.70
N PRO A 10 -8.36 8.11 23.78
CA PRO A 10 -9.43 7.21 24.21
C PRO A 10 -9.49 5.88 23.44
N TYR A 11 -9.30 5.89 22.11
CA TYR A 11 -9.27 4.66 21.30
C TYR A 11 -8.06 3.78 21.61
N GLN A 12 -6.91 4.37 21.95
CA GLN A 12 -5.70 3.65 22.34
C GLN A 12 -5.91 2.94 23.68
N VAL A 13 -6.54 3.62 24.63
CA VAL A 13 -6.92 3.04 25.92
C VAL A 13 -7.93 1.90 25.73
N ARG A 14 -8.94 2.06 24.87
CA ARG A 14 -9.89 0.98 24.54
C ARG A 14 -9.16 -0.25 23.98
N PHE A 15 -8.25 -0.05 23.04
CA PHE A 15 -7.48 -1.12 22.42
C PHE A 15 -6.56 -1.84 23.43
N LEU A 16 -5.83 -1.11 24.25
CA LEU A 16 -4.91 -1.69 25.25
C LEU A 16 -5.66 -2.47 26.34
N ASN A 17 -6.88 -2.08 26.66
CA ASN A 17 -7.75 -2.78 27.63
C ASN A 17 -8.49 -3.98 27.04
N ASP A 18 -8.53 -4.11 25.72
CA ASP A 18 -9.13 -5.26 25.05
C ASP A 18 -8.34 -6.54 25.31
N ARG A 19 -9.01 -7.54 25.91
CA ARG A 19 -8.42 -8.83 26.30
C ARG A 19 -8.78 -9.96 25.33
N SER A 20 -9.48 -9.67 24.24
CA SER A 20 -9.86 -10.65 23.23
C SER A 20 -8.65 -11.33 22.62
N VAL A 21 -8.79 -12.62 22.29
CA VAL A 21 -7.75 -13.41 21.62
C VAL A 21 -7.56 -12.89 20.18
N PHE A 22 -8.67 -12.55 19.53
CA PHE A 22 -8.70 -12.03 18.18
C PHE A 22 -9.15 -10.58 18.19
N ARG A 23 -8.31 -9.69 17.70
CA ARG A 23 -8.60 -8.25 17.63
C ARG A 23 -8.44 -7.77 16.20
N LEU A 24 -9.39 -7.00 15.71
CA LEU A 24 -9.32 -6.32 14.43
C LEU A 24 -9.43 -4.81 14.64
N VAL A 25 -8.52 -4.07 14.03
CA VAL A 25 -8.53 -2.60 14.05
C VAL A 25 -8.60 -2.08 12.62
N ASN A 26 -9.76 -1.53 12.28
CA ASN A 26 -9.97 -0.76 11.06
C ASN A 26 -9.75 0.73 11.39
N LYS A 27 -8.70 1.32 10.86
CA LYS A 27 -8.19 2.61 11.34
C LYS A 27 -7.99 3.64 10.25
N SER A 28 -8.03 4.90 10.65
CA SER A 28 -7.47 6.02 9.90
C SER A 28 -5.93 5.90 9.79
N ARG A 29 -5.37 6.53 8.79
CA ARG A 29 -3.93 6.67 8.62
C ARG A 29 -3.33 7.60 9.68
N GLN A 30 -2.06 7.35 10.07
CA GLN A 30 -1.24 8.20 10.95
C GLN A 30 -1.82 8.49 12.35
N ILE A 31 -2.61 7.60 12.92
CA ILE A 31 -3.17 7.74 14.27
C ILE A 31 -2.36 7.01 15.36
N GLY A 32 -1.09 6.70 15.12
CA GLY A 32 -0.16 6.23 16.14
C GLY A 32 -0.28 4.76 16.54
N PHE A 33 -0.99 3.90 15.79
CA PHE A 33 -1.11 2.47 16.15
C PHE A 33 0.22 1.72 16.17
N SER A 34 1.19 2.05 15.33
CA SER A 34 2.53 1.45 15.40
C SER A 34 3.20 1.70 16.75
N THR A 35 3.05 2.90 17.30
CA THR A 35 3.55 3.25 18.64
C THR A 35 2.82 2.44 19.72
N ILE A 36 1.51 2.25 19.60
CA ILE A 36 0.72 1.48 20.58
C ILE A 36 1.08 0.00 20.55
N ILE A 37 1.28 -0.60 19.36
CA ILE A 37 1.78 -2.00 19.24
C ILE A 37 3.17 -2.13 19.88
N GLY A 38 4.08 -1.18 19.56
CA GLY A 38 5.40 -1.13 20.20
C GLY A 38 5.31 -1.06 21.71
N GLY A 39 4.47 -0.18 22.26
CA GLY A 39 4.24 -0.03 23.69
C GLY A 39 3.64 -1.28 24.34
N GLU A 40 2.61 -1.87 23.74
CA GLU A 40 1.98 -3.09 24.23
C GLU A 40 2.98 -4.27 24.27
N THR A 41 3.78 -4.43 23.20
CA THR A 41 4.75 -5.52 23.11
C THR A 41 5.91 -5.33 24.06
N VAL A 42 6.46 -4.13 24.20
CA VAL A 42 7.51 -3.80 25.17
C VAL A 42 7.02 -4.01 26.61
N GLN A 43 5.83 -3.49 26.93
CA GLN A 43 5.24 -3.67 28.27
C GLN A 43 5.02 -5.16 28.60
N LYS A 44 4.49 -5.95 27.67
CA LYS A 44 4.31 -7.39 27.87
C LYS A 44 5.65 -8.11 28.01
N ALA A 45 6.65 -7.75 27.20
CA ALA A 45 7.99 -8.32 27.31
C ALA A 45 8.69 -7.97 28.63
N ALA A 46 8.40 -6.77 29.16
CA ALA A 46 8.92 -6.33 30.47
C ALA A 46 8.32 -7.10 31.65
N VAL A 47 7.01 -7.39 31.63
CA VAL A 47 6.32 -7.97 32.78
C VAL A 47 6.09 -9.49 32.72
N ARG A 48 6.10 -10.08 31.52
CA ARG A 48 5.81 -11.51 31.30
C ARG A 48 7.07 -12.28 30.97
N PRO A 49 7.46 -13.28 31.79
CA PRO A 49 8.61 -14.12 31.46
C PRO A 49 8.33 -14.94 30.18
N SER A 50 9.37 -15.08 29.35
CA SER A 50 9.31 -15.81 28.06
C SER A 50 8.25 -15.31 27.06
N TYR A 51 7.85 -14.05 27.15
CA TYR A 51 6.94 -13.44 26.19
C TYR A 51 7.58 -13.36 24.80
N LYS A 52 6.80 -13.67 23.78
CA LYS A 52 7.22 -13.55 22.38
C LYS A 52 6.15 -12.84 21.57
N ALA A 53 6.57 -11.89 20.75
CA ALA A 53 5.72 -11.23 19.77
C ALA A 53 6.34 -11.31 18.38
N ASN A 54 5.49 -11.36 17.36
CA ASN A 54 5.89 -11.23 15.97
C ASN A 54 5.00 -10.17 15.30
N ILE A 55 5.62 -9.09 14.86
CA ILE A 55 4.97 -8.03 14.10
C ILE A 55 5.24 -8.29 12.62
N ILE A 56 4.20 -8.37 11.81
CA ILE A 56 4.29 -8.68 10.40
C ILE A 56 3.85 -7.45 9.64
N SER A 57 4.75 -6.89 8.86
CA SER A 57 4.58 -5.65 8.09
C SER A 57 4.60 -5.94 6.59
N ILE A 58 4.22 -4.96 5.78
CA ILE A 58 4.13 -5.12 4.33
C ILE A 58 5.49 -5.47 3.71
N ASN A 59 6.56 -4.82 4.17
CA ASN A 59 7.92 -4.98 3.64
C ASN A 59 8.99 -4.88 4.74
N GLN A 60 10.25 -5.14 4.36
CA GLN A 60 11.38 -5.15 5.30
C GLN A 60 11.63 -3.78 5.96
N LYS A 61 11.43 -2.67 5.24
CA LYS A 61 11.62 -1.34 5.80
C LYS A 61 10.60 -1.06 6.91
N GLU A 62 9.32 -1.29 6.62
CA GLU A 62 8.24 -1.14 7.60
C GLU A 62 8.44 -2.04 8.83
N ALA A 63 8.99 -3.26 8.61
CA ALA A 63 9.32 -4.16 9.70
C ALA A 63 10.42 -3.59 10.61
N ALA A 64 11.50 -3.05 10.05
CA ALA A 64 12.58 -2.43 10.82
C ALA A 64 12.09 -1.21 11.60
N ASP A 65 11.23 -0.37 11.02
CA ASP A 65 10.65 0.80 11.69
C ASP A 65 9.87 0.39 12.97
N LYS A 66 9.22 -0.78 13.00
CA LYS A 66 8.51 -1.27 14.20
C LYS A 66 9.46 -1.62 15.34
N ILE A 67 10.62 -2.20 15.02
CA ILE A 67 11.66 -2.51 16.04
C ILE A 67 12.30 -1.23 16.54
N GLU A 68 12.55 -0.25 15.68
CA GLU A 68 13.05 1.06 16.09
C GLU A 68 12.08 1.75 17.06
N ILE A 69 10.78 1.75 16.75
CA ILE A 69 9.74 2.28 17.65
C ILE A 69 9.76 1.55 19.00
N ALA A 70 9.79 0.22 19.00
CA ALA A 70 9.85 -0.57 20.24
C ALA A 70 11.12 -0.26 21.05
N GLY A 71 12.26 -0.13 20.39
CA GLY A 71 13.54 0.26 21.01
C GLY A 71 13.49 1.65 21.65
N ASN A 72 12.96 2.64 20.94
CA ASN A 72 12.80 4.00 21.44
C ASN A 72 11.87 4.05 22.67
N LEU A 73 10.78 3.28 22.65
CA LEU A 73 9.87 3.16 23.79
C LEU A 73 10.55 2.48 24.99
N TYR A 74 11.33 1.42 24.76
CA TYR A 74 12.11 0.80 25.83
C TYR A 74 13.10 1.78 26.47
N HIS A 75 13.83 2.53 25.65
CA HIS A 75 14.80 3.52 26.16
C HIS A 75 14.15 4.70 26.89
N SER A 76 12.88 4.95 26.64
CA SER A 76 12.12 5.98 27.37
C SER A 76 11.65 5.54 28.76
N ILE A 77 11.74 4.25 29.09
CA ILE A 77 11.42 3.75 30.45
C ILE A 77 12.50 4.28 31.40
N PRO A 78 12.14 4.97 32.51
CA PRO A 78 13.11 5.47 33.47
C PRO A 78 13.98 4.35 34.07
N ASP A 79 15.23 4.65 34.41
CA ASP A 79 16.19 3.66 34.89
C ASP A 79 15.89 3.15 36.31
N ASP A 80 15.22 3.94 37.13
CA ASP A 80 14.74 3.54 38.47
C ASP A 80 13.76 2.35 38.42
N PHE A 81 13.07 2.13 37.28
CA PHE A 81 12.30 0.91 37.08
C PHE A 81 13.12 -0.37 36.92
N SER A 82 14.43 -0.28 36.72
CA SER A 82 15.34 -1.43 36.76
C SER A 82 15.59 -1.96 38.19
N GLU A 83 15.40 -1.12 39.19
CA GLU A 83 15.60 -1.45 40.64
C GLU A 83 14.33 -1.97 41.31
N SER A 84 13.17 -1.96 40.62
CA SER A 84 11.91 -2.50 41.10
C SER A 84 12.00 -4.04 41.28
N ASP A 85 11.19 -4.64 42.19
CA ASP A 85 11.11 -6.08 42.38
C ASP A 85 9.68 -6.60 42.05
N PRO A 86 9.48 -7.34 40.94
CA PRO A 86 10.46 -7.62 39.89
C PRO A 86 10.78 -6.37 39.02
N PRO A 87 11.97 -6.32 38.39
CA PRO A 87 12.34 -5.20 37.54
C PRO A 87 11.35 -4.99 36.40
N LEU A 88 10.83 -3.77 36.26
CA LEU A 88 9.93 -3.39 35.18
C LEU A 88 10.66 -2.92 33.92
N LYS A 89 11.93 -2.51 34.05
CA LYS A 89 12.85 -2.31 32.93
C LYS A 89 13.84 -3.48 32.87
N PRO A 90 13.56 -4.53 32.04
CA PRO A 90 14.43 -5.71 31.94
C PRO A 90 15.73 -5.36 31.22
N VAL A 91 16.76 -6.20 31.44
CA VAL A 91 18.05 -6.02 30.74
C VAL A 91 17.87 -6.27 29.25
N LEU A 92 18.31 -5.29 28.44
CA LEU A 92 18.34 -5.42 26.99
C LEU A 92 19.45 -6.44 26.61
N TRP A 93 19.07 -7.46 25.81
CA TRP A 93 19.97 -8.53 25.39
C TRP A 93 20.36 -8.38 23.90
N THR A 94 19.38 -8.21 23.04
CA THR A 94 19.57 -8.01 21.59
C THR A 94 18.83 -6.78 21.15
N ASN A 95 19.47 -5.96 20.31
CA ASN A 95 18.86 -4.84 19.60
C ASN A 95 19.39 -4.86 18.16
N ALA A 96 18.70 -5.59 17.31
CA ALA A 96 18.97 -5.72 15.87
C ALA A 96 17.86 -5.06 15.06
N ASN A 97 18.03 -4.95 13.75
CA ASN A 97 17.02 -4.30 12.88
C ASN A 97 15.67 -5.05 12.81
N ASP A 98 15.65 -6.32 13.16
CA ASP A 98 14.48 -7.20 13.09
C ASP A 98 14.08 -7.81 14.43
N GLU A 99 14.88 -7.61 15.50
CA GLU A 99 14.62 -8.18 16.83
C GLU A 99 15.09 -7.26 17.95
N ILE A 100 14.24 -7.10 18.96
CA ILE A 100 14.63 -6.62 20.29
C ILE A 100 14.30 -7.71 21.32
N SER A 101 15.26 -8.09 22.17
CA SER A 101 15.05 -9.09 23.19
C SER A 101 15.54 -8.64 24.55
N PHE A 102 14.91 -9.19 25.58
CA PHE A 102 15.13 -8.86 26.99
C PHE A 102 15.46 -10.10 27.79
N HIS A 103 16.49 -10.03 28.59
CA HIS A 103 16.92 -11.14 29.44
C HIS A 103 16.48 -10.91 30.87
N ARG A 104 15.75 -11.88 31.40
CA ARG A 104 15.37 -12.01 32.82
C ARG A 104 15.60 -13.46 33.21
N PRO A 105 16.78 -13.80 33.78
CA PRO A 105 17.14 -15.19 34.06
C PRO A 105 16.06 -15.94 34.85
N PRO A 106 15.75 -17.21 34.51
CA PRO A 106 16.25 -17.97 33.36
C PRO A 106 15.50 -17.73 32.05
N HIS A 107 14.66 -16.68 31.95
CA HIS A 107 13.75 -16.42 30.85
C HIS A 107 14.29 -15.36 29.92
N THR A 108 13.91 -15.46 28.65
CA THR A 108 14.13 -14.42 27.62
C THR A 108 12.82 -14.12 26.90
N SER A 109 12.50 -12.84 26.81
CA SER A 109 11.37 -12.34 26.02
C SER A 109 11.89 -11.70 24.73
N SER A 110 11.17 -11.82 23.63
CA SER A 110 11.57 -11.21 22.35
C SER A 110 10.40 -10.63 21.57
N ILE A 111 10.69 -9.55 20.85
CA ILE A 111 9.82 -8.93 19.88
C ILE A 111 10.55 -8.99 18.54
N ILE A 112 9.98 -9.69 17.58
CA ILE A 112 10.52 -9.82 16.23
C ILE A 112 9.59 -9.07 15.29
N SER A 113 10.15 -8.36 14.32
CA SER A 113 9.39 -7.78 13.21
C SER A 113 9.95 -8.26 11.89
N GLN A 114 9.05 -8.68 10.98
CA GLN A 114 9.44 -9.28 9.72
C GLN A 114 8.47 -8.90 8.59
N PRO A 115 8.94 -8.91 7.34
CA PRO A 115 8.05 -8.68 6.20
C PRO A 115 7.09 -9.85 6.00
N ALA A 116 5.95 -9.58 5.35
CA ALA A 116 4.93 -10.57 5.03
C ALA A 116 5.44 -11.70 4.11
N SER A 117 6.51 -11.44 3.36
CA SER A 117 7.21 -12.44 2.53
C SER A 117 7.95 -13.49 3.34
N ALA A 118 8.28 -13.23 4.62
CA ALA A 118 8.97 -14.17 5.48
C ALA A 118 8.03 -15.25 6.06
N ALA A 119 8.61 -16.41 6.44
CA ALA A 119 7.83 -17.52 6.99
C ALA A 119 7.34 -17.23 8.41
N VAL A 120 6.03 -17.18 8.63
CA VAL A 120 5.40 -16.88 9.93
C VAL A 120 5.25 -18.11 10.85
N ARG A 121 5.84 -19.23 10.52
CA ARG A 121 5.61 -20.51 11.21
C ARG A 121 6.31 -20.61 12.57
N GLY A 122 5.64 -21.30 13.53
CA GLY A 122 6.21 -21.90 14.73
C GLY A 122 6.14 -21.07 16.01
N GLY A 123 6.03 -21.79 17.15
CA GLY A 123 6.13 -21.27 18.51
C GLY A 123 4.92 -20.48 19.00
N ARG A 124 4.72 -20.44 20.33
CA ARG A 124 3.72 -19.56 20.96
C ARG A 124 4.20 -18.12 20.88
N LYS A 125 3.40 -17.24 20.33
CA LYS A 125 3.71 -15.80 20.26
C LYS A 125 2.46 -14.98 19.97
N ASP A 126 2.40 -13.77 20.43
CA ASP A 126 1.45 -12.79 19.94
C ASP A 126 1.79 -12.46 18.50
N ILE A 127 0.78 -12.41 17.64
CA ILE A 127 0.91 -12.04 16.22
C ILE A 127 0.22 -10.71 16.02
N TYR A 128 0.93 -9.79 15.39
CA TYR A 128 0.40 -8.50 14.95
C TYR A 128 0.60 -8.37 13.45
N PHE A 129 -0.48 -8.30 12.70
CA PHE A 129 -0.44 -7.94 11.28
C PHE A 129 -0.67 -6.45 11.15
N ASP A 130 0.32 -5.72 10.66
CA ASP A 130 0.20 -4.29 10.36
C ASP A 130 -0.05 -4.09 8.86
N GLU A 131 -0.98 -3.18 8.54
CA GLU A 131 -1.46 -2.90 7.18
C GLU A 131 -1.95 -4.16 6.42
N PHE A 132 -2.70 -5.02 7.12
CA PHE A 132 -3.11 -6.35 6.65
C PHE A 132 -3.89 -6.34 5.34
N ALA A 133 -4.78 -5.35 5.12
CA ALA A 133 -5.53 -5.22 3.88
C ALA A 133 -4.63 -5.00 2.65
N HIS A 134 -3.39 -4.55 2.87
CA HIS A 134 -2.39 -4.27 1.83
C HIS A 134 -1.38 -5.41 1.63
N ILE A 135 -1.51 -6.51 2.39
CA ILE A 135 -0.62 -7.67 2.30
C ILE A 135 -1.05 -8.59 1.17
N ARG A 136 -0.12 -8.87 0.27
CA ARG A 136 -0.29 -9.90 -0.76
C ARG A 136 -0.47 -11.29 -0.14
N ASP A 137 -1.36 -12.13 -0.70
CA ASP A 137 -1.64 -13.48 -0.18
C ASP A 137 -2.05 -13.51 1.32
N ALA A 138 -2.74 -12.46 1.81
CA ALA A 138 -3.11 -12.29 3.22
C ALA A 138 -3.80 -13.54 3.82
N VAL A 139 -4.64 -14.23 3.06
CA VAL A 139 -5.33 -15.47 3.50
C VAL A 139 -4.33 -16.58 3.82
N LYS A 140 -3.31 -16.75 2.98
CA LYS A 140 -2.25 -17.77 3.20
C LYS A 140 -1.44 -17.46 4.44
N LEU A 141 -1.08 -16.19 4.62
CA LEU A 141 -0.32 -15.70 5.76
C LEU A 141 -1.12 -15.85 7.07
N TYR A 142 -2.37 -15.46 7.06
CA TYR A 142 -3.31 -15.63 8.17
C TYR A 142 -3.39 -17.10 8.63
N ARG A 143 -3.62 -18.02 7.67
CA ARG A 143 -3.67 -19.46 7.97
C ARG A 143 -2.34 -19.98 8.55
N ALA A 144 -1.22 -19.48 8.08
CA ALA A 144 0.10 -19.86 8.61
C ALA A 144 0.37 -19.35 10.04
N ALA A 145 -0.28 -18.27 10.45
CA ALA A 145 -0.17 -17.68 11.78
C ALA A 145 -1.05 -18.39 12.84
N MET A 146 -2.18 -18.98 12.44
CA MET A 146 -3.16 -19.58 13.36
C MET A 146 -2.58 -20.61 14.35
N PRO A 147 -1.62 -21.50 13.97
CA PRO A 147 -1.02 -22.42 14.92
C PRO A 147 -0.26 -21.74 16.09
N ALA A 148 0.23 -20.51 15.90
CA ALA A 148 1.00 -19.80 16.93
C ALA A 148 0.12 -19.38 18.12
N ILE A 149 -1.20 -19.19 17.91
CA ILE A 149 -2.16 -18.76 18.93
C ILE A 149 -3.01 -19.90 19.50
N THR A 150 -2.82 -21.14 19.05
CA THR A 150 -3.64 -22.29 19.45
C THR A 150 -3.50 -22.67 20.95
N ARG A 151 -2.43 -22.27 21.59
CA ARG A 151 -2.14 -22.64 22.98
C ARG A 151 -1.66 -21.44 23.80
N GLY A 152 -2.12 -21.34 25.05
CA GLY A 152 -1.74 -20.31 26.01
C GLY A 152 -2.49 -19.00 25.80
N ASP A 153 -1.89 -17.87 26.24
CA ASP A 153 -2.49 -16.53 26.22
C ASP A 153 -2.09 -15.71 24.97
N SER A 154 -1.63 -16.38 23.92
CA SER A 154 -1.22 -15.71 22.68
C SER A 154 -2.41 -15.11 21.96
N ARG A 155 -2.21 -13.98 21.31
CA ARG A 155 -3.25 -13.20 20.62
C ARG A 155 -2.91 -12.96 19.17
N LEU A 156 -3.93 -12.81 18.36
CA LEU A 156 -3.87 -12.34 16.98
C LEU A 156 -4.50 -10.95 16.89
N THR A 157 -3.72 -10.00 16.43
CA THR A 157 -4.19 -8.64 16.19
C THR A 157 -3.98 -8.30 14.71
N ILE A 158 -5.05 -7.86 14.04
CA ILE A 158 -5.03 -7.45 12.64
C ILE A 158 -5.34 -5.96 12.59
N ILE A 159 -4.46 -5.18 12.00
CA ILE A 159 -4.58 -3.72 11.93
C ILE A 159 -4.39 -3.27 10.49
N SER A 160 -5.25 -2.42 9.99
CA SER A 160 -5.10 -1.81 8.66
C SER A 160 -5.96 -0.57 8.48
N THR A 161 -5.58 0.30 7.55
CA THR A 161 -6.55 1.11 6.83
C THR A 161 -7.38 0.17 5.94
N PRO A 162 -8.69 0.45 5.72
CA PRO A 162 -9.50 -0.34 4.83
C PRO A 162 -9.08 -0.14 3.37
N LEU A 163 -9.54 -1.03 2.52
CA LEU A 163 -9.48 -0.87 1.06
C LEU A 163 -10.90 -0.97 0.49
N GLY A 164 -11.13 -1.95 -0.39
CA GLY A 164 -12.44 -2.23 -0.93
C GLY A 164 -13.24 -3.21 -0.07
N GLN A 165 -14.48 -3.44 -0.49
CA GLN A 165 -15.40 -4.41 0.11
C GLN A 165 -15.08 -5.84 -0.34
N SER A 166 -13.81 -6.21 -0.28
CA SER A 166 -13.30 -7.53 -0.65
C SER A 166 -12.08 -7.93 0.17
N GLY A 167 -11.74 -9.22 0.15
CA GLY A 167 -10.60 -9.78 0.86
C GLY A 167 -10.85 -10.05 2.34
N LEU A 168 -9.91 -10.80 2.97
CA LEU A 168 -10.08 -11.32 4.32
C LEU A 168 -10.25 -10.22 5.38
N PHE A 169 -9.60 -9.06 5.22
CA PHE A 169 -9.75 -7.97 6.18
C PHE A 169 -11.18 -7.42 6.21
N TYR A 170 -11.77 -7.21 5.03
CA TYR A 170 -13.18 -6.81 4.91
C TYR A 170 -14.13 -7.88 5.45
N ASP A 171 -13.88 -9.15 5.10
CA ASP A 171 -14.72 -10.26 5.57
C ASP A 171 -14.77 -10.32 7.10
N ILE A 172 -13.60 -10.23 7.76
CA ILE A 172 -13.53 -10.23 9.23
C ILE A 172 -14.18 -8.97 9.81
N ALA A 173 -14.01 -7.81 9.18
CA ALA A 173 -14.56 -6.53 9.67
C ALA A 173 -16.09 -6.49 9.59
N SER A 174 -16.67 -6.97 8.49
CA SER A 174 -18.09 -6.82 8.14
C SER A 174 -18.97 -7.99 8.53
N ASN A 175 -18.43 -9.23 8.45
CA ASN A 175 -19.20 -10.46 8.68
C ASN A 175 -19.03 -10.94 10.13
N VAL A 176 -19.83 -10.35 11.04
CA VAL A 176 -19.79 -10.69 12.48
C VAL A 176 -20.22 -12.13 12.74
N GLU A 177 -21.14 -12.68 11.94
CA GLU A 177 -21.64 -14.04 12.10
C GLU A 177 -20.59 -15.10 11.75
N ALA A 178 -19.78 -14.84 10.72
CA ALA A 178 -18.70 -15.75 10.32
C ALA A 178 -17.46 -15.66 11.20
N TYR A 179 -17.25 -14.51 11.88
CA TYR A 179 -16.09 -14.23 12.74
C TYR A 179 -16.51 -13.66 14.10
N PRO A 180 -17.33 -14.40 14.89
CA PRO A 180 -17.91 -13.88 16.14
C PRO A 180 -16.88 -13.64 17.24
N GLU A 181 -15.72 -14.31 17.21
CA GLU A 181 -14.66 -14.22 18.22
C GLU A 181 -13.80 -12.97 18.10
N TYR A 182 -13.95 -12.20 17.02
CA TYR A 182 -13.18 -10.97 16.83
C TYR A 182 -13.78 -9.79 17.58
N SER A 183 -12.98 -9.16 18.44
CA SER A 183 -13.21 -7.79 18.86
C SER A 183 -12.86 -6.84 17.73
N ARG A 184 -13.69 -5.86 17.46
CA ARG A 184 -13.56 -4.92 16.34
C ARG A 184 -13.48 -3.48 16.82
N HIS A 185 -12.42 -2.80 16.39
CA HIS A 185 -12.20 -1.39 16.64
C HIS A 185 -12.25 -0.65 15.31
N ALA A 186 -13.17 0.28 15.15
CA ALA A 186 -13.19 1.24 14.04
C ALA A 186 -12.71 2.58 14.58
N VAL A 187 -11.66 3.15 14.00
CA VAL A 187 -11.01 4.36 14.50
C VAL A 187 -10.82 5.35 13.34
N PRO A 188 -11.83 6.16 13.03
CA PRO A 188 -11.73 7.23 12.05
C PRO A 188 -10.92 8.42 12.57
N TRP A 189 -10.57 9.38 11.69
CA TRP A 189 -9.72 10.52 12.01
C TRP A 189 -10.23 11.40 13.15
N TRP A 190 -11.56 11.52 13.32
CA TRP A 190 -12.16 12.37 14.37
C TRP A 190 -12.00 11.81 15.79
N GLU A 191 -11.52 10.60 15.93
CA GLU A 191 -11.11 10.05 17.23
C GLU A 191 -9.64 10.40 17.59
N CYS A 192 -8.87 10.99 16.68
CA CYS A 192 -7.48 11.38 16.89
C CYS A 192 -7.38 12.89 17.16
N SER A 193 -6.97 13.26 18.38
CA SER A 193 -6.89 14.67 18.80
C SER A 193 -5.97 15.52 17.90
N ALA A 194 -4.93 14.93 17.30
CA ALA A 194 -4.03 15.62 16.39
C ALA A 194 -4.68 16.04 15.04
N MET A 195 -5.85 15.49 14.71
CA MET A 195 -6.59 15.79 13.48
C MET A 195 -7.83 16.66 13.72
N VAL A 196 -8.21 16.87 14.97
CA VAL A 196 -9.39 17.64 15.38
C VAL A 196 -8.97 18.95 16.01
N VAL A 197 -9.74 20.01 15.76
CA VAL A 197 -9.58 21.30 16.46
C VAL A 197 -9.70 21.06 17.98
N PRO A 198 -8.73 21.44 18.81
CA PRO A 198 -8.68 21.02 20.22
C PRO A 198 -9.95 21.33 21.02
N GLU A 199 -10.56 22.49 20.80
CA GLU A 199 -11.76 22.95 21.50
C GLU A 199 -13.01 22.17 21.08
N LYS A 200 -12.96 21.42 19.98
CA LYS A 200 -14.07 20.64 19.43
C LYS A 200 -13.88 19.13 19.60
N TYR A 201 -12.83 18.70 20.29
CA TYR A 201 -12.47 17.27 20.34
C TYR A 201 -13.58 16.42 21.00
N ASP A 202 -14.11 16.82 22.14
CA ASP A 202 -15.16 16.09 22.84
C ASP A 202 -16.46 16.06 22.01
N GLU A 203 -16.77 17.15 21.31
CA GLU A 203 -17.91 17.23 20.41
C GLU A 203 -17.73 16.33 19.21
N ALA A 204 -16.54 16.30 18.60
CA ALA A 204 -16.21 15.44 17.47
C ALA A 204 -16.32 13.95 17.83
N LEU A 205 -15.83 13.54 19.01
CA LEU A 205 -16.01 12.18 19.52
C LEU A 205 -17.49 11.75 19.61
N ALA A 206 -18.37 12.68 19.96
CA ALA A 206 -19.79 12.39 20.16
C ALA A 206 -20.62 12.48 18.87
N LEU A 207 -20.30 13.42 17.99
CA LEU A 207 -21.21 13.85 16.92
C LEU A 207 -20.64 13.74 15.50
N ALA A 208 -19.33 13.64 15.30
CA ALA A 208 -18.76 13.67 13.96
C ALA A 208 -19.27 12.53 13.05
N SER A 209 -19.56 11.36 13.62
CA SER A 209 -20.13 10.23 12.86
C SER A 209 -21.56 10.49 12.36
N GLN A 210 -22.27 11.48 12.91
CA GLN A 210 -23.64 11.86 12.54
C GLN A 210 -23.67 12.96 11.48
N VAL A 211 -22.54 13.61 11.20
CA VAL A 211 -22.46 14.64 10.14
C VAL A 211 -22.44 13.93 8.80
N GLU A 212 -23.40 14.27 7.93
CA GLU A 212 -23.43 13.78 6.55
C GLU A 212 -22.30 14.44 5.73
N GLY A 213 -21.60 13.63 4.95
CA GLY A 213 -20.52 14.12 4.09
C GLY A 213 -19.17 14.28 4.81
N SER A 214 -18.11 13.95 4.07
CA SER A 214 -16.73 14.09 4.58
C SER A 214 -16.28 15.54 4.62
N GLU A 215 -16.73 16.36 3.65
CA GLU A 215 -16.38 17.78 3.57
C GLU A 215 -16.96 18.53 4.77
N GLU A 216 -18.25 18.35 5.04
CA GLU A 216 -18.94 18.98 6.16
C GLU A 216 -18.34 18.56 7.49
N ARG A 217 -17.95 17.31 7.62
CA ARG A 217 -17.28 16.76 8.81
C ARG A 217 -15.90 17.37 9.01
N VAL A 218 -15.10 17.49 7.93
CA VAL A 218 -13.79 18.14 7.98
C VAL A 218 -13.95 19.63 8.29
N LEU A 219 -14.91 20.34 7.68
CA LEU A 219 -15.20 21.75 7.97
C LEU A 219 -15.64 21.98 9.41
N ALA A 220 -16.42 21.06 9.97
CA ALA A 220 -16.92 21.19 11.34
C ALA A 220 -15.84 20.97 12.40
N TYR A 221 -14.95 19.98 12.21
CA TYR A 221 -14.09 19.46 13.27
C TYR A 221 -12.61 19.40 12.92
N GLY A 222 -12.25 19.39 11.63
CA GLY A 222 -10.88 19.15 11.19
C GLY A 222 -9.94 20.31 11.49
N THR A 223 -8.68 20.01 11.80
CA THR A 223 -7.60 21.00 11.85
C THR A 223 -7.30 21.57 10.47
N ASP A 224 -6.65 22.75 10.39
CA ASP A 224 -6.20 23.33 9.12
C ASP A 224 -5.36 22.35 8.29
N LYS A 225 -4.53 21.54 8.96
CA LYS A 225 -3.73 20.50 8.31
C LYS A 225 -4.61 19.44 7.67
N LEU A 226 -5.68 19.02 8.33
CA LEU A 226 -6.61 18.04 7.77
C LEU A 226 -7.40 18.62 6.59
N HIS A 227 -7.76 19.91 6.62
CA HIS A 227 -8.35 20.61 5.47
C HIS A 227 -7.41 20.60 4.25
N VAL A 228 -6.13 20.89 4.45
CA VAL A 228 -5.14 20.82 3.37
C VAL A 228 -5.02 19.40 2.81
N ILE A 229 -5.03 18.40 3.67
CA ILE A 229 -5.01 16.98 3.27
C ILE A 229 -6.26 16.65 2.46
N TYR A 230 -7.47 16.99 2.95
CA TYR A 230 -8.73 16.74 2.27
C TYR A 230 -8.75 17.35 0.85
N ASN A 231 -8.36 18.61 0.75
CA ASN A 231 -8.25 19.30 -0.55
C ASN A 231 -7.21 18.65 -1.48
N GLY A 232 -6.13 18.09 -0.90
CA GLY A 232 -5.10 17.35 -1.64
C GLY A 232 -5.60 16.05 -2.30
N PHE A 233 -6.77 15.53 -1.89
CA PHE A 233 -7.42 14.41 -2.58
C PHE A 233 -8.10 14.83 -3.90
N GLY A 234 -8.25 16.14 -4.18
CA GLY A 234 -8.72 16.63 -5.46
C GLY A 234 -10.11 16.13 -5.87
N GLY A 235 -11.00 15.89 -4.89
CA GLY A 235 -12.34 15.34 -5.13
C GLY A 235 -12.42 13.81 -5.09
N ASP A 236 -11.31 13.09 -4.84
CA ASP A 236 -11.33 11.64 -4.58
C ASP A 236 -11.90 11.36 -3.17
N LEU A 237 -13.21 11.50 -3.06
CA LEU A 237 -13.94 11.28 -1.81
C LEU A 237 -13.74 9.85 -1.26
N ILE A 238 -13.79 8.86 -2.14
CA ILE A 238 -13.61 7.45 -1.76
C ILE A 238 -12.22 7.23 -1.18
N GLY A 239 -11.18 7.79 -1.81
CA GLY A 239 -9.82 7.73 -1.30
C GLY A 239 -9.68 8.37 0.08
N PHE A 240 -10.28 9.55 0.29
CA PHE A 240 -10.27 10.19 1.61
C PHE A 240 -11.00 9.37 2.67
N GLN A 241 -12.19 8.87 2.36
CA GLN A 241 -12.98 8.03 3.27
C GLN A 241 -12.24 6.74 3.66
N THR A 242 -11.56 6.13 2.69
CA THR A 242 -10.77 4.93 2.92
C THR A 242 -9.56 5.21 3.81
N GLU A 243 -8.80 6.26 3.52
CA GLU A 243 -7.54 6.55 4.23
C GLU A 243 -7.76 7.22 5.61
N TYR A 244 -8.86 7.99 5.79
CA TYR A 244 -9.06 8.80 7.00
C TYR A 244 -10.33 8.46 7.77
N GLU A 245 -11.38 7.97 7.14
CA GLU A 245 -12.66 7.70 7.80
C GLU A 245 -12.89 6.23 8.15
N ALA A 246 -11.89 5.38 7.95
CA ALA A 246 -11.98 3.93 8.18
C ALA A 246 -13.16 3.27 7.42
N THR A 247 -13.52 3.80 6.25
CA THR A 247 -14.65 3.34 5.43
C THR A 247 -14.16 2.46 4.30
N PHE A 248 -14.76 1.30 4.10
CA PHE A 248 -14.45 0.43 2.97
C PHE A 248 -15.05 0.99 1.67
N ALA A 249 -14.22 1.09 0.63
CA ALA A 249 -14.67 1.54 -0.69
C ALA A 249 -15.70 0.58 -1.28
N ASP A 250 -16.79 1.12 -1.85
CA ASP A 250 -17.78 0.31 -2.56
C ASP A 250 -17.20 -0.24 -3.87
N GLU A 251 -17.13 -1.56 -4.00
CA GLU A 251 -16.61 -2.27 -5.16
C GLU A 251 -17.68 -2.88 -6.06
N ALA A 252 -18.97 -2.67 -5.78
CA ALA A 252 -20.05 -3.29 -6.53
C ALA A 252 -19.99 -2.99 -8.05
N THR A 253 -19.36 -1.87 -8.44
CA THR A 253 -19.17 -1.44 -9.83
C THR A 253 -17.72 -1.45 -10.29
N ALA A 254 -16.76 -1.80 -9.43
CA ALA A 254 -15.35 -1.81 -9.77
C ALA A 254 -15.02 -2.91 -10.78
N TYR A 255 -14.37 -2.55 -11.89
CA TYR A 255 -13.89 -3.54 -12.85
C TYR A 255 -12.62 -4.25 -12.36
N PHE A 256 -11.74 -3.50 -11.69
CA PHE A 256 -10.54 -4.00 -11.01
C PHE A 256 -10.72 -3.82 -9.49
N THR A 257 -10.89 -4.92 -8.77
CA THR A 257 -11.08 -4.90 -7.31
C THR A 257 -9.77 -4.63 -6.57
N TRP A 258 -9.86 -4.10 -5.36
CA TRP A 258 -8.67 -3.87 -4.54
C TRP A 258 -7.91 -5.15 -4.21
N ASP A 259 -8.60 -6.27 -3.98
CA ASP A 259 -7.95 -7.55 -3.75
C ASP A 259 -7.05 -7.96 -4.93
N LEU A 260 -7.55 -7.79 -6.15
CA LEU A 260 -6.77 -8.06 -7.36
C LEU A 260 -5.57 -7.13 -7.50
N ILE A 261 -5.72 -5.84 -7.20
CA ILE A 261 -4.66 -4.83 -7.24
C ILE A 261 -3.57 -5.13 -6.21
N VAL A 262 -3.97 -5.48 -4.98
CA VAL A 262 -3.03 -5.83 -3.90
C VAL A 262 -2.22 -7.07 -4.25
N ASN A 263 -2.85 -8.09 -4.84
CA ASN A 263 -2.17 -9.32 -5.24
C ASN A 263 -1.11 -9.11 -6.35
N CYS A 264 -1.25 -8.04 -7.14
CA CYS A 264 -0.26 -7.62 -8.13
C CYS A 264 0.76 -6.59 -7.57
N THR A 265 0.55 -6.07 -6.37
CA THR A 265 1.47 -5.12 -5.73
C THR A 265 2.62 -5.86 -5.08
N ASP A 266 3.85 -5.57 -5.50
CA ASP A 266 5.08 -6.07 -4.89
C ASP A 266 5.67 -4.99 -3.97
N SER A 267 5.45 -5.15 -2.66
CA SER A 267 5.84 -4.18 -1.64
C SER A 267 7.35 -4.16 -1.37
N GLU A 268 8.10 -5.15 -1.84
CA GLU A 268 9.55 -5.17 -1.74
C GLU A 268 10.21 -4.31 -2.84
N LEU A 269 9.47 -4.01 -3.92
CA LEU A 269 9.95 -3.12 -4.95
C LEU A 269 9.97 -1.67 -4.47
N PRO A 270 11.10 -0.96 -4.67
CA PRO A 270 11.19 0.43 -4.28
C PRO A 270 10.27 1.31 -5.13
N VAL A 271 9.56 2.23 -4.49
CA VAL A 271 8.88 3.33 -5.18
C VAL A 271 9.91 4.41 -5.48
N LEU A 272 10.35 4.50 -6.71
CA LEU A 272 11.38 5.43 -7.14
C LEU A 272 10.75 6.78 -7.52
N ARG A 273 11.39 7.89 -7.11
CA ARG A 273 11.07 9.25 -7.60
C ARG A 273 11.78 9.58 -8.89
N GLU A 274 12.95 8.97 -9.08
CA GLU A 274 13.79 9.09 -10.28
C GLU A 274 14.29 7.70 -10.68
N TRP A 275 14.63 7.54 -11.96
CA TRP A 275 15.17 6.28 -12.46
C TRP A 275 16.50 5.93 -11.76
N ASN A 276 16.64 4.67 -11.34
CA ASN A 276 17.89 4.16 -10.79
C ASN A 276 18.88 3.83 -11.94
N PRO A 277 19.96 4.60 -12.14
CA PRO A 277 20.90 4.38 -13.25
C PRO A 277 21.71 3.08 -13.12
N ASN A 278 21.73 2.48 -11.93
CA ASN A 278 22.43 1.22 -11.67
C ASN A 278 21.52 -0.01 -11.82
N TYR A 279 20.27 0.18 -12.30
CA TYR A 279 19.39 -0.95 -12.55
C TYR A 279 19.87 -1.73 -13.79
N GLU A 280 20.18 -3.00 -13.57
CA GLU A 280 20.55 -3.93 -14.65
C GLU A 280 19.31 -4.73 -15.05
N SER A 281 18.75 -4.39 -16.21
CA SER A 281 17.62 -5.14 -16.79
C SER A 281 18.09 -6.47 -17.33
N THR A 282 17.31 -7.51 -17.06
CA THR A 282 17.51 -8.86 -17.63
C THR A 282 16.54 -9.15 -18.77
N GLY A 283 15.57 -8.27 -19.02
CA GLY A 283 14.48 -8.46 -19.95
C GLY A 283 14.35 -7.33 -21.00
N PHE A 284 13.22 -7.36 -21.69
CA PHE A 284 12.84 -6.35 -22.66
C PHE A 284 12.23 -5.15 -21.94
N ILE A 285 12.80 -3.96 -22.13
CA ILE A 285 12.27 -2.71 -21.52
C ILE A 285 11.34 -1.99 -22.50
N SER A 286 10.13 -1.68 -22.04
CA SER A 286 9.18 -0.80 -22.72
C SER A 286 8.86 0.43 -21.89
N ILE A 287 8.55 1.54 -22.57
CA ILE A 287 8.05 2.77 -21.95
C ILE A 287 6.68 3.07 -22.56
N GLY A 288 5.65 3.20 -21.72
CA GLY A 288 4.36 3.74 -22.10
C GLY A 288 4.30 5.22 -21.76
N VAL A 289 3.74 6.02 -22.68
CA VAL A 289 3.61 7.47 -22.51
C VAL A 289 2.18 7.88 -22.83
N ASP A 290 1.47 8.34 -21.80
CA ASP A 290 0.16 8.98 -21.93
C ASP A 290 0.35 10.50 -21.81
N LEU A 291 0.04 11.23 -22.88
CA LEU A 291 0.32 12.65 -22.98
C LEU A 291 -0.90 13.50 -22.56
N ALA A 292 -0.64 14.46 -21.71
CA ALA A 292 -1.64 15.40 -21.18
C ALA A 292 -2.38 16.18 -22.28
N LYS A 293 -3.70 16.36 -22.07
CA LYS A 293 -4.53 17.33 -22.79
C LYS A 293 -4.81 18.51 -21.87
N GLU A 294 -4.23 19.66 -22.16
CA GLU A 294 -4.46 20.99 -21.55
C GLU A 294 -4.38 21.12 -20.02
N ARG A 295 -4.89 20.19 -19.21
CA ARG A 295 -4.88 20.24 -17.71
C ARG A 295 -4.56 18.91 -17.06
N ASP A 296 -4.40 17.85 -17.84
CA ASP A 296 -4.07 16.51 -17.35
C ASP A 296 -2.56 16.36 -17.12
N GLN A 297 -2.15 15.22 -16.57
CA GLN A 297 -0.74 14.93 -16.33
C GLN A 297 -0.20 14.00 -17.43
N THR A 298 0.96 14.33 -18.00
CA THR A 298 1.70 13.36 -18.80
C THR A 298 2.32 12.33 -17.90
N VAL A 299 2.11 11.04 -18.20
CA VAL A 299 2.66 9.93 -17.41
C VAL A 299 3.57 9.06 -18.24
N PHE A 300 4.77 8.79 -17.70
CA PHE A 300 5.76 7.86 -18.24
C PHE A 300 5.81 6.61 -17.35
N THR A 301 5.61 5.42 -17.92
CA THR A 301 5.69 4.15 -17.20
C THR A 301 6.76 3.25 -17.83
N VAL A 302 7.77 2.85 -17.06
CA VAL A 302 8.84 1.94 -17.48
C VAL A 302 8.52 0.53 -17.00
N ILE A 303 8.54 -0.42 -17.92
CA ILE A 303 8.14 -1.80 -17.69
C ILE A 303 9.22 -2.74 -18.20
N GLU A 304 9.60 -3.71 -17.41
CA GLU A 304 10.42 -4.85 -17.81
C GLU A 304 9.52 -6.05 -18.10
N HIS A 305 9.72 -6.66 -19.26
CA HIS A 305 9.04 -7.89 -19.67
C HIS A 305 9.99 -9.07 -19.55
N ASN A 306 9.54 -10.11 -18.90
CA ASN A 306 10.29 -11.33 -18.69
C ASN A 306 10.11 -12.32 -19.86
N ASP A 307 11.02 -13.25 -20.01
CA ASP A 307 10.98 -14.29 -21.06
C ASP A 307 9.79 -15.27 -20.88
N ASP A 308 9.23 -15.40 -19.66
CA ASP A 308 8.06 -16.21 -19.34
C ASP A 308 6.71 -15.54 -19.67
N GLY A 309 6.77 -14.32 -20.23
CA GLY A 309 5.58 -13.52 -20.57
C GLY A 309 5.01 -12.70 -19.40
N GLY A 310 5.72 -12.65 -18.27
CA GLY A 310 5.43 -11.73 -17.16
C GLY A 310 5.92 -10.31 -17.44
N ALA A 311 5.38 -9.33 -16.72
CA ALA A 311 5.78 -7.93 -16.82
C ALA A 311 5.82 -7.27 -15.43
N LYS A 312 6.81 -6.40 -15.24
CA LYS A 312 7.07 -5.71 -13.99
C LYS A 312 7.22 -4.22 -14.22
N VAL A 313 6.38 -3.42 -13.59
CA VAL A 313 6.56 -1.98 -13.57
C VAL A 313 7.77 -1.65 -12.69
N LEU A 314 8.73 -0.95 -13.25
CA LEU A 314 9.94 -0.55 -12.55
C LEU A 314 9.87 0.87 -12.04
N PHE A 315 9.19 1.74 -12.80
CA PHE A 315 9.19 3.18 -12.54
C PHE A 315 7.99 3.84 -13.19
N THR A 316 7.42 4.84 -12.55
CA THR A 316 6.37 5.69 -13.09
C THR A 316 6.61 7.13 -12.64
N ARG A 317 6.49 8.07 -13.56
CA ARG A 317 6.59 9.49 -13.30
C ARG A 317 5.48 10.24 -14.03
N ASP A 318 4.82 11.13 -13.33
CA ASP A 318 3.91 12.13 -13.87
C ASP A 318 4.58 13.51 -13.94
N THR A 319 4.15 14.32 -14.90
CA THR A 319 4.63 15.70 -15.06
C THR A 319 3.58 16.57 -15.74
N GLN A 320 3.65 17.88 -15.46
CA GLN A 320 2.93 18.95 -16.14
C GLN A 320 3.88 19.90 -16.88
N ASP A 321 5.12 19.47 -17.10
CA ASP A 321 6.14 20.25 -17.79
C ASP A 321 5.72 20.60 -19.23
N GLU A 322 6.39 21.58 -19.82
CA GLU A 322 6.18 21.96 -21.21
C GLU A 322 6.61 20.86 -22.20
N TYR A 323 6.04 20.86 -23.41
CA TYR A 323 6.29 19.85 -24.44
C TYR A 323 7.78 19.53 -24.65
N HIS A 324 8.62 20.58 -24.75
CA HIS A 324 10.05 20.38 -24.99
C HIS A 324 10.80 19.76 -23.82
N GLU A 325 10.34 20.01 -22.57
CA GLU A 325 10.89 19.40 -21.36
C GLU A 325 10.48 17.93 -21.25
N GLN A 326 9.20 17.64 -21.53
CA GLN A 326 8.71 16.26 -21.60
C GLN A 326 9.48 15.43 -22.64
N PHE A 327 9.77 16.03 -23.82
CA PHE A 327 10.52 15.37 -24.86
C PHE A 327 11.99 15.14 -24.46
N ALA A 328 12.64 16.13 -23.87
CA ALA A 328 14.00 16.00 -23.33
C ALA A 328 14.06 14.93 -22.24
N TYR A 329 13.04 14.87 -21.37
CA TYR A 329 12.93 13.85 -20.35
C TYR A 329 12.78 12.45 -20.96
N LEU A 330 11.89 12.27 -21.94
CA LEU A 330 11.72 10.97 -22.62
C LEU A 330 13.04 10.51 -23.23
N LYS A 331 13.80 11.39 -23.90
CA LYS A 331 15.12 11.07 -24.45
C LYS A 331 16.10 10.60 -23.37
N THR A 332 16.13 11.29 -22.25
CA THR A 332 16.97 10.92 -21.11
C THR A 332 16.56 9.56 -20.54
N LEU A 333 15.25 9.34 -20.37
CA LEU A 333 14.71 8.09 -19.85
C LEU A 333 15.02 6.90 -20.76
N ILE A 334 14.85 7.04 -22.08
CA ILE A 334 15.21 6.00 -23.07
C ILE A 334 16.68 5.61 -22.94
N THR A 335 17.56 6.61 -22.85
CA THR A 335 19.01 6.36 -22.74
C THR A 335 19.35 5.66 -21.42
N ALA A 336 18.79 6.13 -20.32
CA ALA A 336 19.06 5.61 -18.98
C ALA A 336 18.50 4.18 -18.77
N THR A 337 17.32 3.89 -19.35
CA THR A 337 16.69 2.57 -19.24
C THR A 337 17.12 1.59 -20.30
N ARG A 338 17.80 2.05 -21.37
CA ARG A 338 18.07 1.29 -22.58
C ARG A 338 16.81 0.67 -23.19
N ALA A 339 15.73 1.45 -23.21
CA ALA A 339 14.43 0.98 -23.65
C ALA A 339 14.46 0.43 -25.08
N ASN A 340 13.79 -0.70 -25.28
CA ASN A 340 13.66 -1.36 -26.57
C ASN A 340 12.48 -0.82 -27.37
N ARG A 341 11.43 -0.38 -26.66
CA ARG A 341 10.18 0.13 -27.23
C ARG A 341 9.64 1.33 -26.44
N VAL A 342 9.10 2.31 -27.15
CA VAL A 342 8.33 3.42 -26.58
C VAL A 342 6.98 3.44 -27.29
N THR A 343 5.91 3.39 -26.53
CA THR A 343 4.54 3.46 -27.04
C THR A 343 3.84 4.70 -26.51
N ILE A 344 3.32 5.53 -27.40
CA ILE A 344 2.80 6.87 -27.11
C ILE A 344 1.32 6.94 -27.51
N ASP A 345 0.44 7.52 -26.66
CA ASP A 345 -0.91 7.90 -27.11
C ASP A 345 -0.81 8.95 -28.21
N GLN A 346 -1.24 8.60 -29.42
CA GLN A 346 -1.17 9.44 -30.61
C GLN A 346 -2.42 10.35 -30.76
N THR A 347 -3.26 10.47 -29.75
CA THR A 347 -4.48 11.28 -29.81
C THR A 347 -4.14 12.76 -29.60
N GLY A 348 -4.51 13.62 -30.53
CA GLY A 348 -4.27 15.08 -30.43
C GLY A 348 -2.79 15.46 -30.53
N VAL A 349 -2.26 16.11 -29.48
CA VAL A 349 -0.84 16.54 -29.43
C VAL A 349 0.15 15.37 -29.51
N GLY A 350 -0.29 14.18 -29.17
CA GLY A 350 0.51 12.96 -29.22
C GLY A 350 0.95 12.57 -30.63
N GLN A 351 0.27 13.01 -31.68
CA GLN A 351 0.70 12.77 -33.06
C GLN A 351 2.05 13.42 -33.34
N THR A 352 2.17 14.74 -33.11
CA THR A 352 3.41 15.49 -33.30
C THR A 352 4.52 14.94 -32.42
N PHE A 353 4.23 14.64 -31.15
CA PHE A 353 5.20 14.08 -30.22
C PHE A 353 5.75 12.73 -30.71
N THR A 354 4.87 11.85 -31.21
CA THR A 354 5.25 10.55 -31.79
C THR A 354 6.11 10.70 -33.05
N GLU A 355 5.74 11.63 -33.96
CA GLU A 355 6.50 11.88 -35.19
C GLU A 355 7.91 12.42 -34.88
N ASP A 356 8.02 13.37 -33.92
CA ASP A 356 9.29 13.86 -33.45
C ASP A 356 10.13 12.78 -32.79
N ALA A 357 9.51 11.94 -31.96
CA ALA A 357 10.21 10.81 -31.31
C ALA A 357 10.73 9.81 -32.35
N LYS A 358 9.95 9.44 -33.35
CA LYS A 358 10.41 8.55 -34.45
C LYS A 358 11.59 9.13 -35.22
N ARG A 359 11.55 10.44 -35.48
CA ARG A 359 12.59 11.14 -36.24
C ARG A 359 13.89 11.31 -35.45
N LEU A 360 13.78 11.66 -34.14
CA LEU A 360 14.90 12.13 -33.34
C LEU A 360 15.51 11.05 -32.44
N LEU A 361 14.84 9.89 -32.32
CA LEU A 361 15.27 8.76 -31.46
C LEU A 361 15.41 7.46 -32.27
N PRO A 362 16.32 7.40 -33.30
CA PRO A 362 16.39 6.28 -34.24
C PRO A 362 16.88 4.94 -33.60
N GLY A 363 17.36 4.97 -32.38
CA GLY A 363 17.88 3.78 -31.67
C GLY A 363 16.84 2.96 -30.90
N VAL A 364 15.56 3.38 -30.88
CA VAL A 364 14.48 2.73 -30.17
C VAL A 364 13.25 2.56 -31.06
N ASN A 365 12.49 1.48 -30.86
CA ASN A 365 11.22 1.30 -31.58
C ASN A 365 10.15 2.23 -30.97
N VAL A 366 9.76 3.28 -31.70
CA VAL A 366 8.71 4.23 -31.30
C VAL A 366 7.42 3.90 -32.02
N GLU A 367 6.36 3.63 -31.25
CA GLU A 367 5.02 3.30 -31.71
C GLU A 367 4.03 4.38 -31.28
N GLY A 368 3.14 4.81 -32.18
CA GLY A 368 1.99 5.67 -31.85
C GLY A 368 0.71 4.85 -31.83
N VAL A 369 -0.08 4.99 -30.78
CA VAL A 369 -1.35 4.28 -30.62
C VAL A 369 -2.51 5.25 -30.59
N VAL A 370 -3.49 5.04 -31.44
CA VAL A 370 -4.79 5.72 -31.34
C VAL A 370 -5.74 4.85 -30.52
N PHE A 371 -6.22 5.38 -29.40
CA PHE A 371 -7.19 4.70 -28.57
C PHE A 371 -8.57 4.65 -29.18
N THR A 372 -9.05 3.44 -29.48
CA THR A 372 -10.45 3.17 -29.79
C THR A 372 -11.11 2.43 -28.62
N ASN A 373 -12.44 2.49 -28.50
CA ASN A 373 -13.16 1.74 -27.47
C ASN A 373 -12.87 0.23 -27.54
N ALA A 374 -12.77 -0.34 -28.74
CA ALA A 374 -12.44 -1.74 -28.93
C ALA A 374 -11.02 -2.09 -28.45
N LYS A 375 -10.03 -1.20 -28.68
CA LYS A 375 -8.66 -1.36 -28.19
C LYS A 375 -8.61 -1.25 -26.66
N LYS A 376 -9.28 -0.23 -26.09
CA LYS A 376 -9.39 -0.03 -24.64
C LYS A 376 -10.04 -1.25 -23.95
N GLU A 377 -11.12 -1.79 -24.50
CA GLU A 377 -11.79 -3.00 -24.00
C GLU A 377 -10.86 -4.22 -24.07
N LYS A 378 -10.22 -4.46 -25.22
CA LYS A 378 -9.28 -5.56 -25.39
C LYS A 378 -8.17 -5.52 -24.37
N TRP A 379 -7.50 -4.35 -24.20
CA TRP A 379 -6.39 -4.20 -23.28
C TRP A 379 -6.81 -4.31 -21.82
N ALA A 380 -7.91 -3.65 -21.41
CA ALA A 380 -8.41 -3.77 -20.04
C ALA A 380 -8.81 -5.23 -19.69
N THR A 381 -9.39 -5.96 -20.63
CA THR A 381 -9.76 -7.37 -20.43
C THR A 381 -8.53 -8.28 -20.34
N THR A 382 -7.54 -8.07 -21.23
CA THR A 382 -6.27 -8.79 -21.19
C THR A 382 -5.54 -8.53 -19.89
N PHE A 383 -5.46 -7.26 -19.47
CA PHE A 383 -4.81 -6.86 -18.23
C PHE A 383 -5.45 -7.49 -16.99
N LYS A 384 -6.79 -7.56 -16.94
CA LYS A 384 -7.46 -8.26 -15.85
C LYS A 384 -7.08 -9.75 -15.79
N GLY A 385 -6.96 -10.41 -16.93
CA GLY A 385 -6.47 -11.79 -17.01
C GLY A 385 -5.02 -11.94 -16.57
N ASP A 386 -4.15 -11.01 -16.96
CA ASP A 386 -2.74 -10.99 -16.53
C ASP A 386 -2.61 -10.75 -15.02
N MET A 387 -3.46 -9.88 -14.44
CA MET A 387 -3.54 -9.70 -12.99
C MET A 387 -3.98 -10.98 -12.27
N GLN A 388 -5.03 -11.64 -12.76
CA GLN A 388 -5.57 -12.88 -12.17
C GLN A 388 -4.57 -14.04 -12.21
N THR A 389 -3.69 -14.05 -13.20
CA THR A 389 -2.67 -15.10 -13.36
C THR A 389 -1.30 -14.71 -12.76
N GLY A 390 -1.19 -13.54 -12.13
CA GLY A 390 0.03 -13.04 -11.52
C GLY A 390 1.15 -12.71 -12.52
N ARG A 391 0.80 -12.44 -13.79
CA ARG A 391 1.75 -12.08 -14.85
C ARG A 391 2.22 -10.64 -14.81
N VAL A 392 1.54 -9.78 -14.05
CA VAL A 392 1.91 -8.38 -13.90
C VAL A 392 2.16 -8.04 -12.45
N SER A 393 3.16 -7.21 -12.19
CA SER A 393 3.45 -6.69 -10.87
C SER A 393 3.97 -5.25 -10.92
N TRP A 394 3.80 -4.53 -9.81
CA TRP A 394 4.23 -3.14 -9.67
C TRP A 394 4.59 -2.80 -8.23
N PRO A 395 5.44 -1.77 -8.00
CA PRO A 395 5.68 -1.22 -6.67
C PRO A 395 4.41 -0.62 -6.06
N ASN A 396 4.41 -0.38 -4.76
CA ASN A 396 3.27 0.25 -4.07
C ASN A 396 3.13 1.75 -4.43
N ILE A 397 2.77 2.05 -5.68
CA ILE A 397 2.54 3.41 -6.22
C ILE A 397 1.08 3.81 -6.00
N PRO A 398 0.76 4.74 -5.08
CA PRO A 398 -0.63 5.05 -4.73
C PRO A 398 -1.48 5.54 -5.90
N ASN A 399 -0.95 6.43 -6.75
CA ASN A 399 -1.67 6.97 -7.91
C ASN A 399 -2.00 5.88 -8.92
N LEU A 400 -1.05 5.01 -9.26
CA LEU A 400 -1.27 3.89 -10.18
C LEU A 400 -2.39 2.98 -9.66
N ARG A 401 -2.31 2.57 -8.40
CA ARG A 401 -3.30 1.68 -7.78
C ARG A 401 -4.71 2.28 -7.76
N ARG A 402 -4.82 3.57 -7.38
CA ARG A 402 -6.11 4.28 -7.36
C ARG A 402 -6.70 4.42 -8.75
N GLN A 403 -5.91 4.76 -9.76
CA GLN A 403 -6.40 4.90 -11.12
C GLN A 403 -6.80 3.56 -11.74
N ILE A 404 -6.07 2.45 -11.47
CA ILE A 404 -6.52 1.11 -11.86
C ILE A 404 -7.89 0.80 -11.25
N HIS A 405 -8.06 1.02 -9.93
CA HIS A 405 -9.34 0.79 -9.25
C HIS A 405 -10.46 1.69 -9.78
N GLY A 406 -10.13 2.95 -10.12
CA GLY A 406 -11.07 3.95 -10.63
C GLY A 406 -11.63 3.65 -12.02
N ILE A 407 -11.05 2.70 -12.77
CA ILE A 407 -11.54 2.32 -14.10
C ILE A 407 -12.88 1.62 -13.99
N LYS A 408 -13.89 2.22 -14.63
CA LYS A 408 -15.24 1.67 -14.73
C LYS A 408 -15.52 1.16 -16.14
N ARG A 409 -16.23 0.04 -16.21
CA ARG A 409 -16.75 -0.52 -17.44
C ARG A 409 -18.21 -0.06 -17.61
N THR A 410 -18.44 0.86 -18.53
CA THR A 410 -19.79 1.37 -18.82
C THR A 410 -20.24 0.97 -20.21
N LYS A 411 -21.53 0.68 -20.39
CA LYS A 411 -22.09 0.33 -21.67
C LYS A 411 -22.54 1.61 -22.40
N THR A 412 -22.08 1.83 -23.63
CA THR A 412 -22.49 2.95 -24.47
C THR A 412 -23.84 2.66 -25.13
N GLU A 413 -24.53 3.70 -25.61
CA GLU A 413 -25.78 3.57 -26.38
C GLU A 413 -25.62 2.69 -27.63
N ALA A 414 -24.43 2.71 -28.25
CA ALA A 414 -24.09 1.89 -29.40
C ALA A 414 -23.70 0.44 -29.03
N ASN A 415 -24.00 -0.01 -27.79
CA ASN A 415 -23.78 -1.38 -27.29
C ASN A 415 -22.30 -1.81 -27.15
N PHE A 416 -21.34 -0.84 -27.18
CA PHE A 416 -19.93 -1.08 -26.89
C PHE A 416 -19.63 -0.80 -25.42
N TYR A 417 -18.55 -1.38 -24.92
CA TYR A 417 -18.06 -1.06 -23.59
C TYR A 417 -17.02 0.08 -23.66
N ARG A 418 -17.19 1.05 -22.77
CA ARG A 418 -16.22 2.10 -22.51
C ARG A 418 -15.51 1.83 -21.21
N PHE A 419 -14.20 1.96 -21.22
CA PHE A 419 -13.34 1.89 -20.03
C PHE A 419 -12.74 3.27 -19.79
N ALA A 420 -13.07 3.88 -18.65
CA ALA A 420 -12.55 5.18 -18.23
C ALA A 420 -12.65 5.35 -16.73
N GLY A 421 -11.80 6.18 -16.15
CA GLY A 421 -11.82 6.62 -14.77
C GLY A 421 -11.95 8.14 -14.65
N PRO A 422 -12.12 8.69 -13.43
CA PRO A 422 -12.11 10.13 -13.17
C PRO A 422 -10.71 10.75 -13.43
N ALA A 423 -9.66 9.97 -13.23
CA ALA A 423 -8.29 10.19 -13.67
C ALA A 423 -7.75 8.83 -14.10
N ASP A 424 -7.20 8.71 -15.30
CA ASP A 424 -6.79 7.41 -15.87
C ASP A 424 -5.45 7.44 -16.63
N ASP A 425 -4.68 8.53 -16.51
CA ASP A 425 -3.39 8.70 -17.20
C ASP A 425 -2.34 7.64 -16.81
N TYR A 426 -2.23 7.31 -15.53
CA TYR A 426 -1.34 6.22 -15.06
C TYR A 426 -1.77 4.86 -15.60
N PHE A 427 -3.09 4.63 -15.66
CA PHE A 427 -3.62 3.38 -16.18
C PHE A 427 -3.33 3.25 -17.68
N TRP A 428 -3.59 4.28 -18.49
CA TRP A 428 -3.36 4.19 -19.93
C TRP A 428 -1.89 4.22 -20.29
N SER A 429 -1.05 4.95 -19.55
CA SER A 429 0.42 4.85 -19.66
C SER A 429 0.91 3.42 -19.40
N LEU A 430 0.39 2.75 -18.37
CA LEU A 430 0.67 1.33 -18.11
C LEU A 430 0.24 0.44 -19.27
N MET A 431 -0.98 0.62 -19.79
CA MET A 431 -1.50 -0.17 -20.91
C MET A 431 -0.66 0.01 -22.19
N LEU A 432 -0.21 1.23 -22.49
CA LEU A 432 0.69 1.53 -23.60
C LEU A 432 2.01 0.78 -23.47
N GLY A 433 2.61 0.80 -22.29
CA GLY A 433 3.86 0.07 -22.04
C GLY A 433 3.72 -1.44 -22.12
N LEU A 434 2.61 -2.00 -21.57
CA LEU A 434 2.38 -3.44 -21.57
C LEU A 434 2.11 -3.99 -22.97
N TYR A 435 1.21 -3.38 -23.72
CA TYR A 435 0.65 -4.02 -24.91
C TYR A 435 1.13 -3.42 -26.24
N GLY A 436 1.33 -2.10 -26.36
CA GLY A 436 1.81 -1.46 -27.60
C GLY A 436 1.04 -1.87 -28.85
N GLU A 437 1.65 -1.83 -30.04
CA GLU A 437 1.10 -2.33 -31.30
C GLU A 437 1.47 -3.79 -31.59
N GLY A 438 2.36 -4.40 -30.79
CA GLY A 438 2.81 -5.77 -30.98
C GLY A 438 3.04 -6.52 -29.65
N ARG A 439 2.91 -7.83 -29.68
CA ARG A 439 3.38 -8.66 -28.57
C ARG A 439 4.88 -8.48 -28.42
N VAL A 440 5.35 -8.33 -27.18
CA VAL A 440 6.78 -8.53 -26.87
C VAL A 440 7.15 -9.91 -27.39
N PRO A 441 8.18 -10.06 -28.26
CA PRO A 441 8.58 -11.38 -28.74
C PRO A 441 8.96 -12.24 -27.54
N ALA A 442 8.23 -13.34 -27.30
CA ALA A 442 8.78 -14.40 -26.49
C ALA A 442 10.09 -14.81 -27.16
N ARG A 443 11.24 -14.73 -26.47
CA ARG A 443 12.47 -15.32 -26.95
C ARG A 443 12.17 -16.80 -27.18
N MET A 444 12.17 -17.23 -28.45
CA MET A 444 12.19 -18.64 -28.75
C MET A 444 13.47 -19.18 -28.09
N SER A 445 13.31 -19.95 -27.03
CA SER A 445 14.36 -20.85 -26.57
C SER A 445 14.59 -21.82 -27.71
N PHE A 446 15.69 -21.60 -28.48
CA PHE A 446 16.23 -22.66 -29.29
C PHE A 446 16.69 -23.75 -28.32
N LEU A 447 15.84 -24.72 -28.07
CA LEU A 447 16.28 -26.04 -27.65
C LEU A 447 17.11 -26.58 -28.84
N GLY A 448 18.41 -26.40 -28.70
CA GLY A 448 19.33 -27.10 -29.55
C GLY A 448 19.14 -28.60 -29.33
N GLU A 449 18.65 -29.27 -30.34
CA GLU A 449 18.83 -30.70 -30.49
C GLU A 449 20.35 -30.98 -30.53
N GLN A 450 20.82 -31.76 -29.57
CA GLN A 450 21.83 -32.80 -29.74
C GLN A 450 21.53 -33.91 -28.72
#